data_f7f2eb6786e4f612e3dc17d4f908ff6e
#
_entry.id   f7f2eb6786e4f612e3dc17d4f908ff6e
#
_cell.length_a   1.000
_cell.length_b   1.000
_cell.length_c   1.000
_cell.angle_alpha   90.00
_cell.angle_beta   90.00
_cell.angle_gamma   90.00
#
_symmetry.space_group_name_H-M   'P 1'
#
loop_
_entity.id
_entity.type
_entity.pdbx_description
1 polymer ?
#
loop_
_entity_poly.entity_id
_entity_poly.type
_entity_poly.pdbx_seq_one_letter_code
_entity_poly.pdbx_strand_id
1 'polypeptide(L)'
;MTTPHRSAARRRLLPAAAAVLGLLPLSAALPASAHPATGTPAAGALPAAGPAAAPRVPTPAEARTDAYLAAVRERPARVEEFFRSMPKGGELHNHLSGAVSTEYLITLAAEDGLCIDTATMTAVAPPCGPGTRPAADARTDRAFHTALVRAWSMQDFPPDGNGHDHFFDAFGKFGEVTWRNRGKLLASFADDVAAQNQSYLETMVSPASDGAKKLADATGWDPDLAALHKKLTAGGRLDALVAEAVKEADAGDAEFRKEAGCGTERERPACGLTVRWISQVSRGSSPVRVFTQLALGMRLAERDGRFVAVNLVQPEDWDSSLQNYRLQMRMIAHLRGVYPKAHVTLHAGELWPGLVKPEDLSFHIAEAVGVARAERVGHGVDLRHEDDWQGTARTMAAREVAVEVPFTSNAQILGVRGADHPFETYRAHGVPVVLATDDPGISRIDISHEYRYAARTYGLSYPELKDLARASLEYAFLPGESLWRGNPTAEGYRTVPACRGERPGVPIRSAACRRLVEGSPKATLEWRQEAAFAAFETAHATPVR
;
A
#
# COMPACT_ATOMS: atom_id res chain seq x y z
N MET A 1 -31.30 25.19 -49.17
CA MET A 1 -30.78 24.93 -50.52
C MET A 1 -29.65 23.94 -50.37
N THR A 2 -29.97 22.72 -50.64
CA THR A 2 -29.32 21.67 -51.42
C THR A 2 -27.96 21.14 -50.96
N THR A 3 -28.03 19.96 -50.39
CA THR A 3 -27.00 18.89 -50.45
C THR A 3 -26.65 18.54 -51.90
N PRO A 4 -25.53 17.84 -52.21
CA PRO A 4 -25.68 16.41 -52.24
C PRO A 4 -24.45 15.55 -51.84
N HIS A 5 -24.80 14.29 -51.45
CA HIS A 5 -24.05 13.05 -51.40
C HIS A 5 -23.11 12.71 -52.57
N ARG A 6 -22.06 11.89 -52.28
CA ARG A 6 -21.59 10.69 -53.02
C ARG A 6 -20.53 9.99 -52.18
N SER A 7 -20.65 8.83 -51.69
CA SER A 7 -20.81 7.41 -52.04
C SER A 7 -19.77 6.82 -53.00
N ALA A 8 -19.26 5.62 -52.55
CA ALA A 8 -18.61 4.50 -53.24
C ALA A 8 -17.07 4.60 -53.33
N ALA A 9 -16.27 3.54 -53.21
CA ALA A 9 -16.53 2.13 -53.46
C ALA A 9 -15.45 1.25 -52.82
N ARG A 10 -15.87 0.06 -52.42
CA ARG A 10 -15.02 -1.10 -52.02
C ARG A 10 -14.23 -1.60 -53.23
N ARG A 11 -12.97 -2.01 -53.02
CA ARG A 11 -12.33 -3.07 -53.83
C ARG A 11 -11.69 -4.11 -52.91
N ARG A 12 -12.24 -5.31 -52.98
CA ARG A 12 -11.63 -6.58 -52.51
C ARG A 12 -10.68 -7.05 -53.62
N LEU A 13 -9.53 -7.57 -53.22
CA LEU A 13 -8.79 -8.56 -54.04
C LEU A 13 -8.23 -9.63 -53.10
N LEU A 14 -8.60 -10.84 -53.36
CA LEU A 14 -8.13 -12.14 -52.82
C LEU A 14 -7.18 -12.78 -53.84
N PRO A 15 -6.61 -13.97 -53.64
CA PRO A 15 -5.21 -14.21 -53.35
C PRO A 15 -4.49 -14.95 -54.49
N ALA A 16 -3.18 -15.05 -54.41
CA ALA A 16 -2.42 -15.99 -55.27
C ALA A 16 -1.53 -16.86 -54.36
N ALA A 17 -1.88 -18.14 -54.36
CA ALA A 17 -1.05 -19.20 -53.83
C ALA A 17 0.11 -19.53 -54.83
N ALA A 18 1.33 -19.67 -54.34
CA ALA A 18 2.37 -20.34 -55.05
C ALA A 18 3.10 -21.32 -54.11
N ALA A 19 2.94 -22.60 -54.43
CA ALA A 19 3.66 -23.71 -53.85
C ALA A 19 5.06 -23.79 -54.46
N VAL A 20 6.11 -23.96 -53.66
CA VAL A 20 7.41 -24.44 -54.13
C VAL A 20 7.88 -25.57 -53.21
N LEU A 21 8.13 -26.72 -53.87
CA LEU A 21 8.69 -27.93 -53.29
C LEU A 21 10.17 -27.78 -52.90
N GLY A 22 10.48 -28.36 -51.79
CA GLY A 22 11.60 -29.18 -51.40
C GLY A 22 13.04 -28.93 -51.87
N LEU A 23 13.90 -28.95 -50.85
CA LEU A 23 15.21 -29.65 -50.92
C LEU A 23 15.82 -29.61 -49.52
N LEU A 24 15.99 -30.78 -48.92
CA LEU A 24 16.80 -30.99 -47.72
C LEU A 24 18.27 -31.03 -48.07
N PRO A 25 19.17 -30.44 -47.28
CA PRO A 25 20.54 -30.89 -47.23
C PRO A 25 20.83 -31.67 -45.92
N LEU A 26 21.46 -32.83 -46.11
CA LEU A 26 22.16 -33.60 -45.08
C LEU A 26 23.21 -32.70 -44.40
N SER A 27 23.13 -32.56 -43.08
CA SER A 27 24.21 -31.97 -42.29
C SER A 27 24.91 -33.04 -41.47
N ALA A 28 26.20 -33.19 -41.71
CA ALA A 28 27.11 -34.06 -40.99
C ALA A 28 27.30 -33.57 -39.55
N ALA A 29 27.24 -34.51 -38.59
CA ALA A 29 27.54 -34.28 -37.20
C ALA A 29 29.04 -34.13 -36.96
N LEU A 30 29.46 -33.03 -36.32
CA LEU A 30 30.79 -32.87 -35.72
C LEU A 30 30.70 -33.16 -34.20
N PRO A 31 31.73 -33.73 -33.57
CA PRO A 31 31.68 -34.12 -32.16
C PRO A 31 31.73 -32.90 -31.23
N ALA A 32 30.87 -32.89 -30.24
CA ALA A 32 30.80 -31.88 -29.18
C ALA A 32 31.98 -32.01 -28.21
N SER A 33 32.76 -30.95 -28.09
CA SER A 33 33.78 -30.83 -27.05
C SER A 33 33.10 -30.54 -25.71
N ALA A 34 33.31 -31.40 -24.71
CA ALA A 34 32.81 -31.24 -23.35
C ALA A 34 33.55 -30.08 -22.66
N HIS A 35 32.81 -29.03 -22.28
CA HIS A 35 33.25 -28.04 -21.31
C HIS A 35 32.82 -28.49 -19.91
N PRO A 36 33.64 -28.30 -18.87
CA PRO A 36 33.23 -28.66 -17.51
C PRO A 36 32.09 -27.77 -17.05
N ALA A 37 31.01 -28.37 -16.61
CA ALA A 37 29.87 -27.69 -15.99
C ALA A 37 30.31 -27.00 -14.70
N THR A 38 30.30 -25.67 -14.66
CA THR A 38 30.32 -24.90 -13.42
C THR A 38 28.99 -25.15 -12.70
N GLY A 39 29.10 -25.77 -11.52
CA GLY A 39 27.94 -26.16 -10.74
C GLY A 39 27.01 -24.97 -10.43
N THR A 40 25.77 -25.09 -10.84
CA THR A 40 24.66 -24.29 -10.36
C THR A 40 24.52 -24.58 -8.85
N PRO A 41 24.42 -23.55 -7.98
CA PRO A 41 24.11 -23.82 -6.59
C PRO A 41 22.74 -24.50 -6.53
N ALA A 42 22.67 -25.65 -5.87
CA ALA A 42 21.44 -26.38 -5.66
C ALA A 42 20.40 -25.44 -5.04
N ALA A 43 19.27 -25.25 -5.71
CA ALA A 43 18.11 -24.64 -5.12
C ALA A 43 17.74 -25.45 -3.87
N GLY A 44 17.94 -24.87 -2.69
CA GLY A 44 17.55 -25.51 -1.44
C GLY A 44 16.07 -25.85 -1.52
N ALA A 45 15.72 -27.11 -1.26
CA ALA A 45 14.34 -27.56 -1.20
C ALA A 45 13.59 -26.66 -0.22
N LEU A 46 12.52 -25.99 -0.70
CA LEU A 46 11.62 -25.24 0.15
C LEU A 46 11.04 -26.20 1.21
N PRO A 47 10.98 -25.80 2.48
CA PRO A 47 10.35 -26.63 3.51
C PRO A 47 8.90 -26.90 3.10
N ALA A 48 8.41 -28.11 3.35
CA ALA A 48 7.00 -28.45 3.14
C ALA A 48 6.13 -27.43 3.89
N ALA A 49 5.00 -27.04 3.29
CA ALA A 49 4.04 -26.14 3.93
C ALA A 49 3.75 -26.67 5.34
N GLY A 50 4.02 -25.88 6.35
CA GLY A 50 3.63 -26.20 7.71
C GLY A 50 2.11 -26.32 7.78
N PRO A 51 1.56 -27.14 8.67
CA PRO A 51 0.12 -27.22 8.85
C PRO A 51 -0.40 -25.81 9.19
N ALA A 52 -1.58 -25.46 8.63
CA ALA A 52 -2.31 -24.26 9.02
C ALA A 52 -2.32 -24.16 10.55
N ALA A 53 -2.05 -22.96 11.09
CA ALA A 53 -1.94 -22.78 12.54
C ALA A 53 -3.17 -23.39 13.23
N ALA A 54 -2.94 -24.27 14.21
CA ALA A 54 -4.04 -24.83 14.97
C ALA A 54 -4.83 -23.69 15.63
N PRO A 55 -6.17 -23.73 15.63
CA PRO A 55 -6.99 -22.69 16.25
C PRO A 55 -6.53 -22.48 17.70
N ARG A 56 -6.07 -21.28 18.03
CA ARG A 56 -5.68 -20.97 19.40
C ARG A 56 -6.93 -20.94 20.31
N VAL A 57 -6.80 -21.42 21.51
CA VAL A 57 -7.88 -21.30 22.50
C VAL A 57 -7.95 -19.84 22.96
N PRO A 58 -9.08 -19.16 22.79
CA PRO A 58 -9.26 -17.79 23.28
C PRO A 58 -9.09 -17.71 24.79
N THR A 59 -8.53 -16.62 25.29
CA THR A 59 -8.55 -16.33 26.72
C THR A 59 -10.00 -16.08 27.19
N PRO A 60 -10.30 -16.20 28.50
CA PRO A 60 -11.64 -15.88 29.01
C PRO A 60 -12.08 -14.44 28.72
N ALA A 61 -11.15 -13.48 28.63
CA ALA A 61 -11.45 -12.10 28.26
C ALA A 61 -11.83 -11.98 26.79
N GLU A 62 -11.04 -12.58 25.91
CA GLU A 62 -11.33 -12.64 24.47
C GLU A 62 -12.67 -13.33 24.17
N ALA A 63 -12.97 -14.45 24.85
CA ALA A 63 -14.25 -15.15 24.66
C ALA A 63 -15.45 -14.30 25.10
N ARG A 64 -15.34 -13.50 26.17
CA ARG A 64 -16.40 -12.57 26.56
C ARG A 64 -16.58 -11.43 25.56
N THR A 65 -15.47 -10.86 25.08
CA THR A 65 -15.49 -9.79 24.08
C THR A 65 -16.07 -10.28 22.75
N ASP A 66 -15.76 -11.52 22.35
CA ASP A 66 -16.34 -12.16 21.17
C ASP A 66 -17.86 -12.37 21.32
N ALA A 67 -18.30 -12.84 22.50
CA ALA A 67 -19.72 -12.95 22.80
C ALA A 67 -20.44 -11.59 22.78
N TYR A 68 -19.76 -10.51 23.24
CA TYR A 68 -20.28 -9.14 23.11
C TYR A 68 -20.40 -8.74 21.64
N LEU A 69 -19.38 -8.94 20.81
CA LEU A 69 -19.41 -8.66 19.37
C LEU A 69 -20.57 -9.40 18.70
N ALA A 70 -20.74 -10.69 18.98
CA ALA A 70 -21.84 -11.48 18.44
C ALA A 70 -23.21 -10.90 18.83
N ALA A 71 -23.38 -10.44 20.07
CA ALA A 71 -24.62 -9.87 20.57
C ALA A 71 -24.97 -8.48 19.97
N VAL A 72 -23.95 -7.71 19.52
CA VAL A 72 -24.16 -6.37 18.94
C VAL A 72 -24.12 -6.37 17.42
N ARG A 73 -23.78 -7.47 16.78
CA ARG A 73 -23.53 -7.57 15.32
C ARG A 73 -24.67 -6.98 14.47
N GLU A 74 -25.91 -7.14 14.91
CA GLU A 74 -27.10 -6.63 14.22
C GLU A 74 -27.60 -5.27 14.77
N ARG A 75 -26.79 -4.60 15.61
CA ARG A 75 -27.11 -3.29 16.19
C ARG A 75 -26.16 -2.22 15.61
N PRO A 76 -26.52 -1.49 14.54
CA PRO A 76 -25.59 -0.64 13.78
C PRO A 76 -24.76 0.31 14.64
N ALA A 77 -25.39 1.06 15.57
CA ALA A 77 -24.66 2.01 16.41
C ALA A 77 -23.67 1.33 17.38
N ARG A 78 -24.01 0.14 17.90
CA ARG A 78 -23.15 -0.61 18.84
C ARG A 78 -22.00 -1.28 18.15
N VAL A 79 -22.21 -1.84 16.97
CA VAL A 79 -21.15 -2.47 16.19
C VAL A 79 -20.17 -1.42 15.67
N GLU A 80 -20.67 -0.23 15.31
CA GLU A 80 -19.82 0.91 14.94
C GLU A 80 -18.94 1.36 16.11
N GLU A 81 -19.53 1.55 17.29
CA GLU A 81 -18.81 1.89 18.53
C GLU A 81 -17.73 0.84 18.86
N PHE A 82 -18.08 -0.45 18.73
CA PHE A 82 -17.13 -1.55 18.95
C PHE A 82 -15.92 -1.46 18.06
N PHE A 83 -16.11 -1.36 16.73
CA PHE A 83 -14.99 -1.30 15.79
C PHE A 83 -14.20 0.01 15.91
N ARG A 84 -14.85 1.13 16.18
CA ARG A 84 -14.15 2.40 16.41
C ARG A 84 -13.25 2.33 17.65
N SER A 85 -13.73 1.75 18.73
CA SER A 85 -13.00 1.66 20.01
C SER A 85 -11.98 0.52 20.06
N MET A 86 -12.07 -0.48 19.19
CA MET A 86 -11.12 -1.59 19.12
C MET A 86 -9.71 -1.09 18.75
N PRO A 87 -8.65 -1.48 19.48
CA PRO A 87 -7.27 -1.20 19.08
C PRO A 87 -6.91 -1.89 17.75
N LYS A 88 -6.29 -1.16 16.80
CA LYS A 88 -6.02 -1.65 15.44
C LYS A 88 -4.55 -1.58 15.02
N GLY A 89 -3.65 -1.24 15.94
CA GLY A 89 -2.21 -1.25 15.71
C GLY A 89 -1.74 -0.15 14.79
N GLY A 90 -1.37 -0.47 13.56
CA GLY A 90 -0.85 0.48 12.58
C GLY A 90 -1.65 0.52 11.28
N GLU A 91 -1.52 1.64 10.56
CA GLU A 91 -1.89 1.77 9.16
C GLU A 91 -0.63 1.66 8.32
N LEU A 92 -0.56 0.69 7.41
CA LEU A 92 0.67 0.35 6.68
C LEU A 92 0.60 0.57 5.17
N HIS A 93 -0.61 0.77 4.62
CA HIS A 93 -0.80 0.95 3.19
C HIS A 93 -1.83 2.03 2.92
N ASN A 94 -1.35 3.24 2.69
CA ASN A 94 -2.15 4.39 2.31
C ASN A 94 -1.32 5.41 1.53
N HIS A 95 -2.00 6.17 0.66
CA HIS A 95 -1.39 7.29 -0.07
C HIS A 95 -1.82 8.60 0.59
N LEU A 96 -0.87 9.37 1.09
CA LEU A 96 -1.19 10.63 1.78
C LEU A 96 -2.06 11.57 0.93
N SER A 97 -1.89 11.56 -0.39
CA SER A 97 -2.68 12.37 -1.32
C SER A 97 -4.15 11.98 -1.40
N GLY A 98 -4.47 10.68 -1.22
CA GLY A 98 -5.84 10.14 -1.25
C GLY A 98 -6.42 9.85 0.14
N ALA A 99 -5.65 10.12 1.21
CA ALA A 99 -6.02 9.70 2.56
C ALA A 99 -7.00 10.64 3.27
N VAL A 100 -6.99 11.94 2.97
CA VAL A 100 -7.83 12.94 3.66
C VAL A 100 -9.20 13.09 3.00
N SER A 101 -10.19 13.52 3.77
CA SER A 101 -11.54 13.71 3.24
C SER A 101 -11.57 14.73 2.11
N THR A 102 -12.43 14.49 1.11
CA THR A 102 -12.62 15.40 -0.03
C THR A 102 -13.08 16.79 0.43
N GLU A 103 -13.88 16.87 1.48
CA GLU A 103 -14.32 18.12 2.07
C GLU A 103 -13.16 18.95 2.60
N TYR A 104 -12.14 18.29 3.18
CA TYR A 104 -10.93 18.97 3.62
C TYR A 104 -10.09 19.43 2.43
N LEU A 105 -9.96 18.63 1.38
CA LEU A 105 -9.28 19.04 0.14
C LEU A 105 -9.96 20.27 -0.50
N ILE A 106 -11.30 20.33 -0.53
CA ILE A 106 -12.05 21.50 -1.02
C ILE A 106 -11.76 22.73 -0.14
N THR A 107 -11.66 22.55 1.17
CA THR A 107 -11.32 23.63 2.11
C THR A 107 -9.91 24.17 1.82
N LEU A 108 -8.93 23.29 1.65
CA LEU A 108 -7.55 23.67 1.31
C LEU A 108 -7.46 24.36 -0.06
N ALA A 109 -8.17 23.85 -1.08
CA ALA A 109 -8.25 24.49 -2.39
C ALA A 109 -8.76 25.94 -2.30
N ALA A 110 -9.77 26.16 -1.45
CA ALA A 110 -10.32 27.50 -1.21
C ALA A 110 -9.35 28.41 -0.43
N GLU A 111 -8.61 27.87 0.55
CA GLU A 111 -7.58 28.61 1.31
C GLU A 111 -6.41 29.02 0.42
N ASP A 112 -5.98 28.13 -0.49
CA ASP A 112 -4.90 28.39 -1.45
C ASP A 112 -5.32 29.30 -2.60
N GLY A 113 -6.60 29.74 -2.66
CA GLY A 113 -7.13 30.57 -3.72
C GLY A 113 -7.19 29.87 -5.09
N LEU A 114 -7.24 28.53 -5.11
CA LEU A 114 -7.27 27.76 -6.34
C LEU A 114 -8.59 27.97 -7.10
N CYS A 115 -8.52 27.71 -8.39
CA CYS A 115 -9.67 27.69 -9.28
C CYS A 115 -10.05 26.25 -9.61
N ILE A 116 -11.30 26.02 -9.95
CA ILE A 116 -11.81 24.73 -10.41
C ILE A 116 -12.20 24.88 -11.89
N ASP A 117 -11.61 24.08 -12.76
CA ASP A 117 -12.09 23.89 -14.12
C ASP A 117 -13.49 23.25 -14.06
N THR A 118 -14.50 23.94 -14.59
CA THR A 118 -15.90 23.52 -14.43
C THR A 118 -16.32 22.39 -15.35
N ALA A 119 -15.54 22.09 -16.39
CA ALA A 119 -15.81 20.97 -17.30
C ALA A 119 -15.27 19.65 -16.74
N THR A 120 -14.09 19.69 -16.09
CA THR A 120 -13.39 18.50 -15.58
C THR A 120 -13.45 18.34 -14.07
N MET A 121 -13.91 19.36 -13.35
CA MET A 121 -13.84 19.48 -11.89
C MET A 121 -12.39 19.38 -11.33
N THR A 122 -11.42 19.88 -12.09
CA THR A 122 -9.99 19.83 -11.74
C THR A 122 -9.56 21.13 -11.06
N ALA A 123 -8.84 21.03 -9.95
CA ALA A 123 -8.19 22.16 -9.30
C ALA A 123 -7.02 22.65 -10.13
N VAL A 124 -6.96 23.96 -10.38
CA VAL A 124 -5.93 24.62 -11.17
C VAL A 124 -5.42 25.89 -10.47
N ALA A 125 -4.19 26.29 -10.79
CA ALA A 125 -3.59 27.48 -10.21
C ALA A 125 -4.35 28.77 -10.56
N PRO A 126 -4.39 29.79 -9.65
CA PRO A 126 -4.98 31.10 -9.96
C PRO A 126 -4.14 31.87 -10.99
N PRO A 127 -4.72 32.91 -11.66
CA PRO A 127 -6.05 33.47 -11.44
C PRO A 127 -7.16 32.72 -12.19
N CYS A 128 -8.38 32.73 -11.66
CA CYS A 128 -9.55 32.15 -12.33
C CYS A 128 -9.93 32.98 -13.59
N GLY A 129 -10.28 32.29 -14.66
CA GLY A 129 -10.64 32.83 -15.93
C GLY A 129 -11.87 32.15 -16.55
N PRO A 130 -12.15 32.36 -17.87
CA PRO A 130 -13.24 31.68 -18.55
C PRO A 130 -13.14 30.14 -18.41
N GLY A 131 -14.23 29.47 -18.05
CA GLY A 131 -14.29 28.03 -17.85
C GLY A 131 -13.81 27.55 -16.46
N THR A 132 -13.34 28.49 -15.62
CA THR A 132 -12.97 28.18 -14.23
C THR A 132 -13.76 29.03 -13.25
N ARG A 133 -13.90 28.56 -12.01
CA ARG A 133 -14.48 29.34 -10.90
C ARG A 133 -13.67 29.16 -9.62
N PRO A 134 -13.69 30.15 -8.69
CA PRO A 134 -12.98 30.03 -7.43
C PRO A 134 -13.42 28.79 -6.62
N ALA A 135 -12.47 28.02 -6.09
CA ALA A 135 -12.75 26.91 -5.19
C ALA A 135 -13.56 27.38 -3.95
N ALA A 136 -13.32 28.62 -3.51
CA ALA A 136 -14.02 29.24 -2.38
C ALA A 136 -15.55 29.31 -2.55
N ASP A 137 -16.05 29.30 -3.79
CA ASP A 137 -17.50 29.30 -4.05
C ASP A 137 -18.19 28.04 -3.48
N ALA A 138 -17.46 26.93 -3.36
CA ALA A 138 -17.98 25.70 -2.78
C ALA A 138 -18.42 25.86 -1.30
N ARG A 139 -17.96 26.91 -0.61
CA ARG A 139 -18.37 27.21 0.78
C ARG A 139 -19.83 27.66 0.88
N THR A 140 -20.37 28.26 -0.17
CA THR A 140 -21.74 28.84 -0.21
C THR A 140 -22.63 28.19 -1.24
N ASP A 141 -22.08 27.58 -2.27
CA ASP A 141 -22.80 26.86 -3.31
C ASP A 141 -22.77 25.34 -3.04
N ARG A 142 -23.85 24.84 -2.41
CA ARG A 142 -23.99 23.43 -2.07
C ARG A 142 -23.98 22.50 -3.30
N ALA A 143 -24.53 22.94 -4.44
CA ALA A 143 -24.56 22.13 -5.64
C ALA A 143 -23.14 21.94 -6.18
N PHE A 144 -22.37 23.03 -6.20
CA PHE A 144 -20.96 22.98 -6.61
C PHE A 144 -20.10 22.16 -5.66
N HIS A 145 -20.28 22.32 -4.34
CA HIS A 145 -19.62 21.49 -3.34
C HIS A 145 -19.89 20.00 -3.56
N THR A 146 -21.16 19.63 -3.74
CA THR A 146 -21.53 18.22 -3.98
C THR A 146 -20.94 17.68 -5.28
N ALA A 147 -20.89 18.51 -6.34
CA ALA A 147 -20.26 18.11 -7.60
C ALA A 147 -18.75 17.82 -7.42
N LEU A 148 -18.03 18.66 -6.64
CA LEU A 148 -16.62 18.42 -6.30
C LEU A 148 -16.44 17.13 -5.49
N VAL A 149 -17.26 16.92 -4.45
CA VAL A 149 -17.17 15.69 -3.64
C VAL A 149 -17.33 14.45 -4.51
N ARG A 150 -18.31 14.44 -5.42
CA ARG A 150 -18.51 13.32 -6.35
C ARG A 150 -17.37 13.15 -7.35
N ALA A 151 -16.79 14.25 -7.82
CA ALA A 151 -15.69 14.20 -8.79
C ALA A 151 -14.36 13.76 -8.17
N TRP A 152 -14.15 14.04 -6.89
CA TRP A 152 -12.89 13.78 -6.18
C TRP A 152 -12.95 12.56 -5.26
N SER A 153 -14.06 11.81 -5.25
CA SER A 153 -14.23 10.60 -4.43
C SER A 153 -15.25 9.64 -5.04
N MET A 154 -15.38 8.47 -4.44
CA MET A 154 -16.37 7.46 -4.79
C MET A 154 -17.77 7.75 -4.21
N GLN A 155 -18.02 8.99 -3.72
CA GLN A 155 -19.32 9.40 -3.23
C GLN A 155 -20.39 9.31 -4.32
N ASP A 156 -21.46 8.55 -4.05
CA ASP A 156 -22.59 8.35 -4.97
C ASP A 156 -22.17 7.80 -6.36
N PHE A 157 -21.02 7.09 -6.44
CA PHE A 157 -20.55 6.50 -7.69
C PHE A 157 -21.56 5.43 -8.16
N PRO A 158 -21.98 5.46 -9.42
CA PRO A 158 -23.00 4.54 -9.92
C PRO A 158 -22.46 3.09 -9.95
N PRO A 159 -23.28 2.09 -9.53
CA PRO A 159 -22.83 0.70 -9.45
C PRO A 159 -22.52 0.04 -10.80
N ASP A 160 -23.01 0.65 -11.89
CA ASP A 160 -22.76 0.25 -13.29
C ASP A 160 -21.68 1.10 -13.99
N GLY A 161 -21.03 2.00 -13.25
CA GLY A 161 -19.91 2.82 -13.74
C GLY A 161 -18.58 2.06 -13.68
N ASN A 162 -17.58 2.58 -14.42
CA ASN A 162 -16.20 2.11 -14.32
C ASN A 162 -15.54 2.74 -13.08
N GLY A 163 -15.52 1.97 -11.99
CA GLY A 163 -14.93 2.42 -10.71
C GLY A 163 -13.42 2.63 -10.79
N HIS A 164 -12.72 1.79 -11.55
CA HIS A 164 -11.28 1.89 -11.79
C HIS A 164 -10.90 3.27 -12.37
N ASP A 165 -11.45 3.64 -13.50
CA ASP A 165 -11.10 4.89 -14.15
C ASP A 165 -11.47 6.11 -13.30
N HIS A 166 -12.66 6.10 -12.68
CA HIS A 166 -13.09 7.20 -11.82
C HIS A 166 -12.18 7.37 -10.59
N PHE A 167 -11.79 6.27 -9.97
CA PHE A 167 -10.91 6.27 -8.79
C PHE A 167 -9.56 6.92 -9.11
N PHE A 168 -8.89 6.43 -10.14
CA PHE A 168 -7.57 6.94 -10.51
C PHE A 168 -7.61 8.35 -11.13
N ASP A 169 -8.69 8.71 -11.84
CA ASP A 169 -8.87 10.05 -12.40
C ASP A 169 -9.03 11.12 -11.30
N ALA A 170 -9.56 10.75 -10.13
CA ALA A 170 -9.72 11.66 -8.99
C ALA A 170 -8.39 12.30 -8.56
N PHE A 171 -7.28 11.57 -8.55
CA PHE A 171 -5.96 12.11 -8.19
C PHE A 171 -5.52 13.26 -9.09
N GLY A 172 -5.80 13.17 -10.40
CA GLY A 172 -5.54 14.23 -11.35
C GLY A 172 -6.34 15.50 -11.06
N LYS A 173 -7.55 15.36 -10.52
CA LYS A 173 -8.45 16.49 -10.26
C LYS A 173 -8.04 17.32 -9.04
N PHE A 174 -7.55 16.71 -7.99
CA PHE A 174 -7.13 17.42 -6.76
C PHE A 174 -5.60 17.52 -6.58
N GLY A 175 -4.82 17.06 -7.52
CA GLY A 175 -3.36 17.04 -7.43
C GLY A 175 -2.74 18.41 -7.08
N GLU A 176 -3.29 19.50 -7.61
CA GLU A 176 -2.82 20.87 -7.32
C GLU A 176 -2.99 21.26 -5.85
N VAL A 177 -3.95 20.65 -5.14
CA VAL A 177 -4.15 20.87 -3.69
C VAL A 177 -3.13 20.09 -2.87
N THR A 178 -2.91 18.82 -3.23
CA THR A 178 -2.18 17.88 -2.35
C THR A 178 -0.69 18.16 -2.29
N TRP A 179 -0.06 18.54 -3.39
CA TRP A 179 1.38 18.82 -3.37
C TRP A 179 1.73 20.10 -2.57
N ARG A 180 0.80 21.05 -2.43
CA ARG A 180 0.98 22.29 -1.69
C ARG A 180 0.86 22.14 -0.17
N ASN A 181 0.11 21.14 0.30
CA ASN A 181 -0.39 21.06 1.66
C ASN A 181 0.07 19.78 2.41
N ARG A 182 1.25 19.24 2.10
CA ARG A 182 1.70 17.93 2.64
C ARG A 182 1.58 17.83 4.16
N GLY A 183 2.03 18.83 4.91
CA GLY A 183 1.99 18.81 6.37
C GLY A 183 0.56 18.94 6.92
N LYS A 184 -0.31 19.72 6.27
CA LYS A 184 -1.72 19.83 6.63
C LYS A 184 -2.47 18.51 6.36
N LEU A 185 -2.19 17.85 5.21
CA LEU A 185 -2.76 16.53 4.91
C LEU A 185 -2.34 15.51 5.97
N LEU A 186 -1.03 15.49 6.31
CA LEU A 186 -0.51 14.58 7.33
C LEU A 186 -1.16 14.84 8.70
N ALA A 187 -1.36 16.10 9.11
CA ALA A 187 -1.99 16.43 10.38
C ALA A 187 -3.44 15.95 10.45
N SER A 188 -4.20 16.12 9.36
CA SER A 188 -5.58 15.65 9.30
C SER A 188 -5.65 14.13 9.33
N PHE A 189 -4.88 13.45 8.48
CA PHE A 189 -4.92 12.00 8.40
C PHE A 189 -4.38 11.32 9.66
N ALA A 190 -3.31 11.84 10.26
CA ALA A 190 -2.79 11.32 11.52
C ALA A 190 -3.80 11.42 12.68
N ASP A 191 -4.62 12.47 12.71
CA ASP A 191 -5.72 12.55 13.68
C ASP A 191 -6.80 11.50 13.42
N ASP A 192 -7.17 11.28 12.16
CA ASP A 192 -8.14 10.24 11.79
C ASP A 192 -7.62 8.86 12.19
N VAL A 193 -6.33 8.56 11.94
CA VAL A 193 -5.66 7.33 12.35
C VAL A 193 -5.68 7.16 13.88
N ALA A 194 -5.33 8.21 14.62
CA ALA A 194 -5.36 8.19 16.08
C ALA A 194 -6.79 8.02 16.63
N ALA A 195 -7.78 8.68 16.03
CA ALA A 195 -9.20 8.58 16.40
C ALA A 195 -9.78 7.17 16.15
N GLN A 196 -9.14 6.37 15.30
CA GLN A 196 -9.47 4.97 15.02
C GLN A 196 -8.73 3.98 15.92
N ASN A 197 -8.05 4.44 17.00
CA ASN A 197 -7.22 3.62 17.89
C ASN A 197 -6.09 2.86 17.16
N GLN A 198 -5.46 3.51 16.19
CA GLN A 198 -4.18 3.11 15.66
C GLN A 198 -3.06 3.93 16.33
N SER A 199 -1.89 3.34 16.48
CA SER A 199 -0.74 3.94 17.21
C SER A 199 0.49 4.17 16.34
N TYR A 200 0.40 3.78 15.06
CA TYR A 200 1.50 3.83 14.10
C TYR A 200 0.97 4.08 12.68
N LEU A 201 1.72 4.82 11.89
CA LEU A 201 1.38 5.15 10.51
C LEU A 201 2.61 5.03 9.61
N GLU A 202 2.53 4.19 8.59
CA GLU A 202 3.36 4.26 7.40
C GLU A 202 2.54 4.86 6.26
N THR A 203 2.96 6.01 5.71
CA THR A 203 2.23 6.69 4.64
C THR A 203 3.09 6.90 3.41
N MET A 204 2.51 6.74 2.23
CA MET A 204 3.21 6.88 0.96
C MET A 204 3.26 8.34 0.52
N VAL A 205 4.46 8.80 0.14
CA VAL A 205 4.74 10.15 -0.34
C VAL A 205 5.72 10.14 -1.51
N SER A 206 5.65 11.13 -2.39
CA SER A 206 6.60 11.32 -3.50
C SER A 206 7.65 12.36 -3.12
N PRO A 207 8.86 11.96 -2.66
CA PRO A 207 9.91 12.91 -2.29
C PRO A 207 10.58 13.49 -3.54
N ALA A 208 10.87 14.80 -3.53
CA ALA A 208 11.62 15.53 -4.55
C ALA A 208 11.26 15.13 -6.01
N SER A 209 9.97 15.03 -6.31
CA SER A 209 9.46 14.45 -7.58
C SER A 209 10.01 15.17 -8.81
N ASP A 210 10.04 16.49 -8.80
CA ASP A 210 10.56 17.32 -9.90
C ASP A 210 12.07 17.20 -10.04
N GLY A 211 12.80 17.18 -8.92
CA GLY A 211 14.23 16.95 -8.87
C GLY A 211 14.58 15.56 -9.44
N ALA A 212 13.82 14.53 -9.05
CA ALA A 212 13.99 13.17 -9.57
C ALA A 212 13.75 13.10 -11.09
N LYS A 213 12.73 13.81 -11.60
CA LYS A 213 12.49 13.91 -13.05
C LYS A 213 13.66 14.57 -13.77
N LYS A 214 14.11 15.73 -13.30
CA LYS A 214 15.24 16.45 -13.90
C LYS A 214 16.51 15.61 -13.90
N LEU A 215 16.80 14.90 -12.80
CA LEU A 215 17.97 14.03 -12.70
C LEU A 215 17.88 12.82 -13.64
N ALA A 216 16.70 12.22 -13.78
CA ALA A 216 16.47 11.12 -14.72
C ALA A 216 16.69 11.56 -16.18
N ASP A 217 16.10 12.71 -16.57
CA ASP A 217 16.24 13.27 -17.91
C ASP A 217 17.72 13.58 -18.24
N ALA A 218 18.48 14.12 -17.27
CA ALA A 218 19.91 14.41 -17.42
C ALA A 218 20.82 13.17 -17.39
N THR A 219 20.34 12.03 -16.83
CA THR A 219 21.13 10.79 -16.74
C THR A 219 20.98 9.96 -18.00
N GLY A 220 19.79 9.90 -18.58
CA GLY A 220 19.44 9.05 -19.70
C GLY A 220 19.41 7.55 -19.35
N TRP A 221 18.75 6.76 -20.16
CA TRP A 221 18.61 5.33 -19.95
C TRP A 221 19.88 4.56 -20.28
N ASP A 222 20.20 3.53 -19.49
CA ASP A 222 21.22 2.53 -19.73
C ASP A 222 20.68 1.15 -19.30
N PRO A 223 20.68 0.13 -20.17
CA PRO A 223 20.18 -1.20 -19.81
C PRO A 223 21.07 -1.93 -18.78
N ASP A 224 22.35 -1.55 -18.66
CA ASP A 224 23.21 -1.98 -17.55
C ASP A 224 22.89 -1.16 -16.30
N LEU A 225 22.18 -1.77 -15.35
CA LEU A 225 21.74 -1.12 -14.13
C LEU A 225 22.90 -0.63 -13.25
N ALA A 226 24.06 -1.30 -13.28
CA ALA A 226 25.24 -0.86 -12.54
C ALA A 226 25.85 0.40 -13.19
N ALA A 227 25.93 0.42 -14.52
CA ALA A 227 26.37 1.60 -15.28
C ALA A 227 25.38 2.76 -15.09
N LEU A 228 24.07 2.49 -15.13
CA LEU A 228 23.03 3.48 -14.87
C LEU A 228 23.17 4.08 -13.46
N HIS A 229 23.32 3.25 -12.42
CA HIS A 229 23.54 3.68 -11.06
C HIS A 229 24.80 4.55 -10.94
N LYS A 230 25.91 4.15 -11.55
CA LYS A 230 27.15 4.94 -11.60
C LYS A 230 26.95 6.31 -12.24
N LYS A 231 26.21 6.37 -13.37
CA LYS A 231 25.86 7.64 -14.02
C LYS A 231 24.98 8.50 -13.11
N LEU A 232 24.00 7.92 -12.46
CA LEU A 232 23.05 8.61 -11.56
C LEU A 232 23.76 9.24 -10.36
N THR A 233 24.74 8.54 -9.79
CA THR A 233 25.48 9.00 -8.59
C THR A 233 26.69 9.89 -8.90
N ALA A 234 27.13 9.97 -10.16
CA ALA A 234 28.31 10.74 -10.56
C ALA A 234 28.25 12.20 -10.09
N GLY A 235 29.34 12.70 -9.51
CA GLY A 235 29.42 14.08 -9.02
C GLY A 235 28.49 14.37 -7.83
N GLY A 236 28.01 13.37 -7.11
CA GLY A 236 27.15 13.56 -5.94
C GLY A 236 25.70 13.94 -6.28
N ARG A 237 25.26 13.78 -7.55
CA ARG A 237 23.92 14.23 -7.98
C ARG A 237 22.77 13.58 -7.22
N LEU A 238 22.87 12.27 -6.94
CA LEU A 238 21.85 11.58 -6.15
C LEU A 238 21.83 12.07 -4.69
N ASP A 239 23.00 12.30 -4.07
CA ASP A 239 23.08 12.82 -2.70
C ASP A 239 22.53 14.26 -2.61
N ALA A 240 22.70 15.08 -3.65
CA ALA A 240 22.08 16.40 -3.73
C ALA A 240 20.55 16.30 -3.79
N LEU A 241 20.01 15.35 -4.57
CA LEU A 241 18.57 15.07 -4.63
C LEU A 241 18.02 14.53 -3.30
N VAL A 242 18.78 13.69 -2.61
CA VAL A 242 18.45 13.24 -1.24
C VAL A 242 18.36 14.41 -0.28
N ALA A 243 19.31 15.35 -0.34
CA ALA A 243 19.27 16.55 0.51
C ALA A 243 18.06 17.45 0.22
N GLU A 244 17.64 17.57 -1.04
CA GLU A 244 16.39 18.23 -1.43
C GLU A 244 15.17 17.54 -0.80
N ALA A 245 15.07 16.22 -0.91
CA ALA A 245 13.97 15.43 -0.35
C ALA A 245 13.92 15.52 1.20
N VAL A 246 15.06 15.51 1.88
CA VAL A 246 15.14 15.71 3.34
C VAL A 246 14.64 17.10 3.73
N LYS A 247 15.03 18.14 2.97
CA LYS A 247 14.53 19.50 3.21
C LYS A 247 13.02 19.63 3.02
N GLU A 248 12.45 18.95 2.01
CA GLU A 248 11.00 18.88 1.84
C GLU A 248 10.32 18.16 3.02
N ALA A 249 10.94 17.07 3.49
CA ALA A 249 10.45 16.33 4.65
C ALA A 249 10.47 17.19 5.92
N ASP A 250 11.55 17.94 6.16
CA ASP A 250 11.67 18.86 7.31
C ASP A 250 10.59 19.95 7.26
N ALA A 251 10.32 20.49 6.08
CA ALA A 251 9.27 21.50 5.90
C ALA A 251 7.86 20.89 6.15
N GLY A 252 7.60 19.69 5.63
CA GLY A 252 6.36 18.97 5.87
C GLY A 252 6.14 18.64 7.36
N ASP A 253 7.18 18.18 8.06
CA ASP A 253 7.12 17.92 9.51
C ASP A 253 6.87 19.20 10.33
N ALA A 254 7.50 20.30 9.95
CA ALA A 254 7.30 21.59 10.61
C ALA A 254 5.85 22.08 10.42
N GLU A 255 5.30 21.96 9.20
CA GLU A 255 3.90 22.28 8.92
C GLU A 255 2.96 21.35 9.68
N PHE A 256 3.20 20.03 9.67
CA PHE A 256 2.45 19.04 10.44
C PHE A 256 2.38 19.41 11.93
N ARG A 257 3.53 19.65 12.56
CA ARG A 257 3.60 20.00 13.99
C ARG A 257 2.85 21.28 14.32
N LYS A 258 2.96 22.28 13.43
CA LYS A 258 2.23 23.56 13.56
C LYS A 258 0.72 23.34 13.46
N GLU A 259 0.28 22.60 12.44
CA GLU A 259 -1.14 22.35 12.17
C GLU A 259 -1.78 21.49 13.25
N ALA A 260 -1.08 20.46 13.73
CA ALA A 260 -1.53 19.62 14.82
C ALA A 260 -1.39 20.26 16.22
N GLY A 261 -0.76 21.45 16.31
CA GLY A 261 -0.56 22.19 17.57
C GLY A 261 0.40 21.49 18.54
N CYS A 262 1.35 20.69 18.04
CA CYS A 262 2.23 19.87 18.87
C CYS A 262 3.08 20.72 19.83
N GLY A 263 3.07 20.34 21.13
CA GLY A 263 3.75 21.06 22.20
C GLY A 263 3.01 22.33 22.69
N THR A 264 1.75 22.50 22.33
CA THR A 264 0.90 23.60 22.79
C THR A 264 -0.33 23.07 23.56
N GLU A 265 -1.10 23.97 24.18
CA GLU A 265 -2.38 23.62 24.83
C GLU A 265 -3.45 23.11 23.86
N ARG A 266 -3.23 23.26 22.55
CA ARG A 266 -4.12 22.81 21.48
C ARG A 266 -3.61 21.54 20.79
N GLU A 267 -2.73 20.82 21.46
CA GLU A 267 -2.13 19.59 20.92
C GLU A 267 -3.19 18.56 20.57
N ARG A 268 -3.15 18.11 19.32
CA ARG A 268 -4.07 17.09 18.77
C ARG A 268 -3.47 15.69 18.92
N PRO A 269 -4.30 14.62 18.92
CA PRO A 269 -3.83 13.23 19.06
C PRO A 269 -2.77 12.81 18.03
N ALA A 270 -2.79 13.39 16.84
CA ALA A 270 -1.78 13.21 15.79
C ALA A 270 -0.34 13.39 16.29
N CYS A 271 -0.11 14.29 17.25
CA CYS A 271 1.24 14.58 17.78
C CYS A 271 1.86 13.39 18.52
N GLY A 272 1.04 12.48 19.04
CA GLY A 272 1.48 11.26 19.72
C GLY A 272 1.72 10.07 18.80
N LEU A 273 1.36 10.20 17.51
CA LEU A 273 1.47 9.13 16.54
C LEU A 273 2.90 9.00 16.00
N THR A 274 3.41 7.78 15.94
CA THR A 274 4.68 7.51 15.25
C THR A 274 4.42 7.39 13.76
N VAL A 275 4.95 8.33 12.96
CA VAL A 275 4.81 8.35 11.50
C VAL A 275 6.10 7.92 10.82
N ARG A 276 5.99 7.11 9.77
CA ARG A 276 7.07 6.76 8.85
C ARG A 276 6.59 6.93 7.40
N TRP A 277 7.54 7.13 6.51
CA TRP A 277 7.25 7.43 5.11
C TRP A 277 7.75 6.32 4.20
N ILE A 278 6.91 5.94 3.24
CA ILE A 278 7.23 5.04 2.14
C ILE A 278 7.40 5.90 0.89
N SER A 279 8.55 5.81 0.22
CA SER A 279 8.80 6.57 -1.01
C SER A 279 8.04 5.97 -2.17
N GLN A 280 7.12 6.73 -2.75
CA GLN A 280 6.39 6.37 -3.97
C GLN A 280 7.27 6.44 -5.20
N VAL A 281 7.13 5.46 -6.08
CA VAL A 281 7.79 5.36 -7.38
C VAL A 281 6.74 5.19 -8.46
N SER A 282 6.65 6.14 -9.38
CA SER A 282 5.64 6.16 -10.45
C SER A 282 5.97 5.13 -11.53
N ARG A 283 5.42 3.90 -11.39
CA ARG A 283 5.72 2.74 -12.28
C ARG A 283 5.40 2.96 -13.75
N GLY A 284 4.41 3.78 -14.06
CA GLY A 284 4.02 4.15 -15.42
C GLY A 284 4.99 5.12 -16.12
N SER A 285 6.04 5.59 -15.43
CA SER A 285 7.05 6.50 -15.99
C SER A 285 8.11 5.75 -16.83
N SER A 286 8.97 6.53 -17.52
CA SER A 286 10.09 5.96 -18.26
C SER A 286 11.02 5.14 -17.34
N PRO A 287 11.67 4.06 -17.84
CA PRO A 287 12.55 3.21 -17.03
C PRO A 287 13.62 3.98 -16.25
N VAL A 288 14.24 5.01 -16.84
CA VAL A 288 15.25 5.82 -16.13
C VAL A 288 14.64 6.61 -14.99
N ARG A 289 13.39 7.10 -15.12
CA ARG A 289 12.70 7.82 -14.04
C ARG A 289 12.33 6.87 -12.91
N VAL A 290 11.80 5.68 -13.22
CA VAL A 290 11.52 4.64 -12.22
C VAL A 290 12.78 4.28 -11.45
N PHE A 291 13.89 4.02 -12.15
CA PHE A 291 15.18 3.70 -11.53
C PHE A 291 15.69 4.84 -10.63
N THR A 292 15.55 6.10 -11.08
CA THR A 292 15.96 7.27 -10.30
C THR A 292 15.14 7.42 -9.02
N GLN A 293 13.82 7.25 -9.09
CA GLN A 293 12.94 7.32 -7.92
C GLN A 293 13.20 6.16 -6.93
N LEU A 294 13.43 4.93 -7.44
CA LEU A 294 13.84 3.80 -6.61
C LEU A 294 15.17 4.08 -5.88
N ALA A 295 16.19 4.54 -6.62
CA ALA A 295 17.48 4.87 -6.04
C ALA A 295 17.39 6.00 -5.00
N LEU A 296 16.57 7.04 -5.26
CA LEU A 296 16.29 8.10 -4.31
C LEU A 296 15.64 7.57 -3.03
N GLY A 297 14.53 6.82 -3.16
CA GLY A 297 13.78 6.32 -2.01
C GLY A 297 14.61 5.35 -1.15
N MET A 298 15.36 4.43 -1.79
CA MET A 298 16.23 3.52 -1.05
C MET A 298 17.42 4.24 -0.40
N ARG A 299 17.98 5.26 -1.06
CA ARG A 299 19.05 6.09 -0.47
C ARG A 299 18.53 6.94 0.68
N LEU A 300 17.29 7.43 0.61
CA LEU A 300 16.64 8.12 1.73
C LEU A 300 16.52 7.21 2.95
N ALA A 301 16.10 5.97 2.80
CA ALA A 301 16.02 5.01 3.90
C ALA A 301 17.38 4.74 4.59
N GLU A 302 18.50 4.92 3.86
CA GLU A 302 19.86 4.85 4.44
C GLU A 302 20.24 6.10 5.25
N ARG A 303 19.62 7.25 4.96
CA ARG A 303 20.05 8.57 5.44
C ARG A 303 19.12 9.21 6.45
N ASP A 304 17.83 8.93 6.37
CA ASP A 304 16.80 9.57 7.18
C ASP A 304 15.81 8.52 7.70
N GLY A 305 15.79 8.30 9.00
CA GLY A 305 14.97 7.27 9.65
C GLY A 305 13.45 7.50 9.55
N ARG A 306 13.00 8.61 8.95
CA ARG A 306 11.58 8.81 8.63
C ARG A 306 11.17 7.98 7.41
N PHE A 307 12.08 7.78 6.45
CA PHE A 307 11.86 6.96 5.27
C PHE A 307 12.25 5.52 5.56
N VAL A 308 11.34 4.60 5.36
CA VAL A 308 11.56 3.18 5.70
C VAL A 308 11.55 2.26 4.49
N ALA A 309 10.80 2.60 3.45
CA ALA A 309 10.59 1.70 2.30
C ALA A 309 10.41 2.46 0.99
N VAL A 310 10.36 1.69 -0.09
CA VAL A 310 9.88 2.11 -1.41
C VAL A 310 8.66 1.30 -1.81
N ASN A 311 7.79 1.90 -2.64
CA ASN A 311 6.63 1.22 -3.25
C ASN A 311 6.44 1.72 -4.70
N LEU A 312 6.10 0.79 -5.61
CA LEU A 312 5.66 1.13 -6.97
C LEU A 312 4.18 1.51 -6.92
N VAL A 313 3.84 2.69 -7.41
CA VAL A 313 2.47 3.22 -7.40
C VAL A 313 2.00 3.55 -8.82
N GLN A 314 0.76 3.93 -9.01
CA GLN A 314 -0.01 4.08 -10.24
C GLN A 314 -0.57 2.73 -10.73
N PRO A 315 -1.65 2.76 -11.56
CA PRO A 315 -2.32 1.55 -12.02
C PRO A 315 -1.38 0.49 -12.58
N GLU A 316 -1.51 -0.72 -12.04
CA GLU A 316 -0.67 -1.84 -12.43
C GLU A 316 -0.99 -2.34 -13.85
N ASP A 317 -2.23 -2.14 -14.28
CA ASP A 317 -2.77 -2.52 -15.59
C ASP A 317 -2.41 -1.57 -16.74
N TRP A 318 -1.80 -0.42 -16.47
CA TRP A 318 -1.35 0.44 -17.57
C TRP A 318 -0.34 -0.27 -18.46
N ASP A 319 -0.42 -0.08 -19.78
CA ASP A 319 0.50 -0.68 -20.75
C ASP A 319 1.97 -0.51 -20.36
N SER A 320 2.35 0.70 -19.91
CA SER A 320 3.72 0.97 -19.47
C SER A 320 4.12 0.22 -18.19
N SER A 321 3.17 -0.01 -17.29
CA SER A 321 3.37 -0.78 -16.06
C SER A 321 3.56 -2.26 -16.37
N LEU A 322 2.66 -2.86 -17.14
CA LEU A 322 2.72 -4.27 -17.56
C LEU A 322 4.00 -4.58 -18.34
N GLN A 323 4.32 -3.77 -19.37
CA GLN A 323 5.49 -3.98 -20.21
C GLN A 323 6.82 -3.90 -19.46
N ASN A 324 6.90 -3.08 -18.41
CA ASN A 324 8.13 -2.85 -17.66
C ASN A 324 8.17 -3.59 -16.31
N TYR A 325 7.14 -4.37 -15.95
CA TYR A 325 7.04 -4.98 -14.63
C TYR A 325 8.30 -5.79 -14.25
N ARG A 326 8.69 -6.74 -15.10
CA ARG A 326 9.89 -7.57 -14.89
C ARG A 326 11.19 -6.77 -14.83
N LEU A 327 11.27 -5.68 -15.60
CA LEU A 327 12.41 -4.77 -15.53
C LEU A 327 12.46 -4.05 -14.19
N GLN A 328 11.30 -3.59 -13.71
CA GLN A 328 11.17 -2.90 -12.42
C GLN A 328 11.54 -3.83 -11.25
N MET A 329 11.14 -5.10 -11.29
CA MET A 329 11.56 -6.10 -10.28
C MET A 329 13.09 -6.27 -10.25
N ARG A 330 13.74 -6.33 -11.42
CA ARG A 330 15.21 -6.38 -11.52
C ARG A 330 15.89 -5.10 -11.03
N MET A 331 15.30 -3.93 -11.29
CA MET A 331 15.81 -2.66 -10.76
C MET A 331 15.80 -2.65 -9.23
N ILE A 332 14.71 -3.10 -8.61
CA ILE A 332 14.59 -3.21 -7.15
C ILE A 332 15.62 -4.20 -6.60
N ALA A 333 15.73 -5.39 -7.21
CA ALA A 333 16.71 -6.40 -6.81
C ALA A 333 18.15 -5.86 -6.86
N HIS A 334 18.50 -5.14 -7.93
CA HIS A 334 19.82 -4.50 -8.08
C HIS A 334 20.06 -3.47 -6.97
N LEU A 335 19.11 -2.56 -6.76
CA LEU A 335 19.26 -1.45 -5.81
C LEU A 335 19.25 -1.93 -4.35
N ARG A 336 18.54 -3.01 -4.01
CA ARG A 336 18.62 -3.64 -2.67
C ARG A 336 20.05 -4.14 -2.35
N GLY A 337 20.79 -4.57 -3.35
CA GLY A 337 22.21 -4.92 -3.18
C GLY A 337 23.09 -3.69 -2.87
N VAL A 338 22.65 -2.51 -3.27
CA VAL A 338 23.37 -1.23 -3.04
C VAL A 338 22.91 -0.56 -1.75
N TYR A 339 21.61 -0.62 -1.44
CA TYR A 339 20.96 0.05 -0.31
C TYR A 339 20.23 -0.96 0.59
N PRO A 340 20.96 -1.76 1.38
CA PRO A 340 20.40 -2.91 2.09
C PRO A 340 19.47 -2.57 3.27
N LYS A 341 19.44 -1.31 3.74
CA LYS A 341 18.55 -0.90 4.84
C LYS A 341 17.14 -0.53 4.38
N ALA A 342 16.97 -0.30 3.07
CA ALA A 342 15.66 0.04 2.53
C ALA A 342 14.76 -1.19 2.48
N HIS A 343 13.61 -1.11 3.13
CA HIS A 343 12.56 -2.10 2.98
C HIS A 343 11.81 -1.93 1.66
N VAL A 344 11.08 -2.96 1.27
CA VAL A 344 10.30 -2.98 0.02
C VAL A 344 8.91 -3.52 0.32
N THR A 345 7.90 -2.69 0.10
CA THR A 345 6.52 -3.09 -0.06
C THR A 345 6.07 -2.71 -1.47
N LEU A 346 5.27 -3.54 -2.12
CA LEU A 346 4.92 -3.32 -3.53
C LEU A 346 3.43 -3.53 -3.77
N HIS A 347 2.79 -2.60 -4.50
CA HIS A 347 1.55 -2.95 -5.19
C HIS A 347 1.87 -4.06 -6.18
N ALA A 348 1.32 -5.24 -5.95
CA ALA A 348 1.46 -6.37 -6.85
C ALA A 348 0.20 -7.22 -6.80
N GLY A 349 -0.32 -7.56 -7.97
CA GLY A 349 -1.55 -8.30 -8.10
C GLY A 349 -2.81 -7.44 -7.84
N GLU A 350 -2.75 -6.14 -8.05
CA GLU A 350 -3.94 -5.28 -8.16
C GLU A 350 -4.52 -5.43 -9.58
N LEU A 351 -4.78 -6.66 -9.96
CA LEU A 351 -5.22 -7.08 -11.29
C LEU A 351 -6.39 -8.05 -11.17
N TRP A 352 -7.20 -8.13 -12.24
CA TRP A 352 -8.33 -9.05 -12.29
C TRP A 352 -8.63 -9.49 -13.72
N PRO A 353 -9.18 -10.71 -13.93
CA PRO A 353 -9.62 -11.16 -15.25
C PRO A 353 -10.59 -10.18 -15.90
N GLY A 354 -10.29 -9.80 -17.14
CA GLY A 354 -11.05 -8.82 -17.91
C GLY A 354 -10.48 -7.40 -17.88
N LEU A 355 -9.67 -7.06 -16.86
CA LEU A 355 -8.91 -5.80 -16.84
C LEU A 355 -7.64 -5.92 -17.70
N VAL A 356 -6.93 -7.04 -17.57
CA VAL A 356 -5.70 -7.34 -18.31
C VAL A 356 -5.79 -8.67 -19.04
N LYS A 357 -4.79 -8.99 -19.85
CA LYS A 357 -4.68 -10.28 -20.54
C LYS A 357 -4.33 -11.38 -19.54
N PRO A 358 -4.71 -12.66 -19.83
CA PRO A 358 -4.40 -13.78 -18.96
C PRO A 358 -2.91 -13.95 -18.63
N GLU A 359 -2.03 -13.67 -19.58
CA GLU A 359 -0.57 -13.75 -19.37
C GLU A 359 -0.03 -12.72 -18.37
N ASP A 360 -0.70 -11.59 -18.19
CA ASP A 360 -0.32 -10.56 -17.24
C ASP A 360 -0.80 -10.88 -15.81
N LEU A 361 -1.74 -11.82 -15.64
CA LEU A 361 -2.20 -12.30 -14.33
C LEU A 361 -1.29 -13.39 -13.73
N SER A 362 -0.28 -13.87 -14.46
CA SER A 362 0.36 -15.15 -14.15
C SER A 362 1.59 -15.06 -13.24
N PHE A 363 2.09 -13.86 -12.86
CA PHE A 363 3.43 -13.76 -12.28
C PHE A 363 3.74 -12.54 -11.39
N HIS A 364 2.87 -11.58 -11.25
CA HIS A 364 3.20 -10.29 -10.63
C HIS A 364 3.57 -10.45 -9.14
N ILE A 365 2.76 -11.15 -8.36
CA ILE A 365 3.05 -11.41 -6.93
C ILE A 365 4.28 -12.30 -6.80
N ALA A 366 4.40 -13.35 -7.62
CA ALA A 366 5.55 -14.25 -7.61
C ALA A 366 6.87 -13.51 -7.87
N GLU A 367 6.91 -12.58 -8.82
CA GLU A 367 8.11 -11.78 -9.09
C GLU A 367 8.38 -10.70 -8.04
N ALA A 368 7.35 -10.05 -7.50
CA ALA A 368 7.50 -9.14 -6.37
C ALA A 368 8.16 -9.85 -5.18
N VAL A 369 7.68 -11.04 -4.83
CA VAL A 369 8.22 -11.86 -3.74
C VAL A 369 9.56 -12.50 -4.10
N GLY A 370 9.68 -13.09 -5.30
CA GLY A 370 10.83 -13.88 -5.70
C GLY A 370 12.03 -13.04 -6.16
N VAL A 371 11.79 -12.07 -7.05
CA VAL A 371 12.84 -11.26 -7.72
C VAL A 371 13.12 -9.99 -6.91
N ALA A 372 12.11 -9.15 -6.69
CA ALA A 372 12.28 -7.91 -5.92
C ALA A 372 12.48 -8.17 -4.43
N ARG A 373 12.12 -9.37 -3.95
CA ARG A 373 12.21 -9.78 -2.54
C ARG A 373 11.42 -8.85 -1.63
N ALA A 374 10.24 -8.45 -2.06
CA ALA A 374 9.33 -7.66 -1.26
C ALA A 374 9.10 -8.31 0.12
N GLU A 375 8.98 -7.49 1.14
CA GLU A 375 8.71 -7.89 2.53
C GLU A 375 7.22 -7.77 2.83
N ARG A 376 6.50 -6.95 2.05
CA ARG A 376 5.04 -6.87 2.03
C ARG A 376 4.55 -6.70 0.59
N VAL A 377 3.31 -7.11 0.35
CA VAL A 377 2.62 -7.01 -0.94
C VAL A 377 1.29 -6.29 -0.71
N GLY A 378 1.11 -5.14 -1.36
CA GLY A 378 -0.17 -4.45 -1.40
C GLY A 378 -1.16 -5.15 -2.34
N HIS A 379 -2.42 -5.22 -1.95
CA HIS A 379 -3.55 -5.82 -2.64
C HIS A 379 -3.48 -7.34 -2.79
N GLY A 380 -2.59 -7.85 -3.65
CA GLY A 380 -2.42 -9.29 -3.87
C GLY A 380 -3.69 -10.01 -4.34
N VAL A 381 -4.55 -9.35 -5.13
CA VAL A 381 -5.91 -9.82 -5.46
C VAL A 381 -5.89 -10.98 -6.44
N ASP A 382 -5.00 -10.97 -7.41
CA ASP A 382 -4.96 -11.96 -8.48
C ASP A 382 -4.19 -13.24 -8.13
N LEU A 383 -3.76 -13.42 -6.87
CA LEU A 383 -2.96 -14.58 -6.44
C LEU A 383 -3.40 -15.90 -7.08
N ARG A 384 -4.72 -16.19 -7.07
CA ARG A 384 -5.25 -17.46 -7.56
C ARG A 384 -5.21 -17.62 -9.09
N HIS A 385 -4.81 -16.56 -9.80
CA HIS A 385 -4.63 -16.55 -11.26
C HIS A 385 -3.17 -16.74 -11.66
N GLU A 386 -2.21 -16.67 -10.71
CA GLU A 386 -0.80 -16.91 -10.99
C GLU A 386 -0.49 -18.39 -11.28
N ASP A 387 0.51 -18.66 -12.13
CA ASP A 387 0.87 -20.01 -12.60
C ASP A 387 1.19 -20.98 -11.44
N ASP A 388 1.98 -20.56 -10.45
CA ASP A 388 2.30 -21.35 -9.24
C ASP A 388 1.86 -20.60 -7.98
N TRP A 389 0.59 -20.26 -7.91
CA TRP A 389 0.09 -19.50 -6.76
C TRP A 389 0.29 -20.21 -5.42
N GLN A 390 0.21 -21.56 -5.37
CA GLN A 390 0.47 -22.30 -4.13
C GLN A 390 1.94 -22.20 -3.72
N GLY A 391 2.88 -22.22 -4.68
CA GLY A 391 4.30 -22.01 -4.43
C GLY A 391 4.59 -20.59 -3.96
N THR A 392 3.94 -19.61 -4.58
CA THR A 392 3.99 -18.21 -4.16
C THR A 392 3.49 -18.04 -2.73
N ALA A 393 2.29 -18.55 -2.40
CA ALA A 393 1.73 -18.49 -1.05
C ALA A 393 2.64 -19.19 -0.01
N ARG A 394 3.19 -20.39 -0.31
CA ARG A 394 4.16 -21.07 0.57
C ARG A 394 5.41 -20.23 0.81
N THR A 395 5.92 -19.59 -0.24
CA THR A 395 7.10 -18.71 -0.14
C THR A 395 6.81 -17.49 0.73
N MET A 396 5.63 -16.87 0.56
CA MET A 396 5.18 -15.75 1.39
C MET A 396 5.06 -16.16 2.86
N ALA A 397 4.43 -17.28 3.16
CA ALA A 397 4.30 -17.79 4.52
C ALA A 397 5.66 -18.11 5.16
N ALA A 398 6.56 -18.81 4.43
CA ALA A 398 7.88 -19.19 4.94
C ALA A 398 8.82 -17.99 5.17
N ARG A 399 8.64 -16.92 4.42
CA ARG A 399 9.43 -15.68 4.55
C ARG A 399 8.70 -14.57 5.31
N GLU A 400 7.52 -14.85 5.83
CA GLU A 400 6.66 -13.90 6.54
C GLU A 400 6.39 -12.63 5.74
N VAL A 401 6.17 -12.79 4.41
CA VAL A 401 5.77 -11.68 3.52
C VAL A 401 4.30 -11.39 3.75
N ALA A 402 3.98 -10.26 4.37
CA ALA A 402 2.60 -9.90 4.67
C ALA A 402 1.86 -9.34 3.44
N VAL A 403 0.55 -9.62 3.38
CA VAL A 403 -0.35 -8.99 2.39
C VAL A 403 -1.10 -7.84 3.06
N GLU A 404 -1.04 -6.66 2.46
CA GLU A 404 -1.76 -5.46 2.85
C GLU A 404 -3.09 -5.42 2.10
N VAL A 405 -4.20 -5.59 2.81
CA VAL A 405 -5.54 -5.81 2.21
C VAL A 405 -6.46 -4.62 2.44
N PRO A 406 -6.70 -3.78 1.41
CA PRO A 406 -7.72 -2.74 1.41
C PRO A 406 -8.98 -3.25 0.67
N PHE A 407 -9.88 -3.91 1.37
CA PHE A 407 -11.07 -4.55 0.76
C PHE A 407 -11.93 -3.58 -0.04
N THR A 408 -12.14 -2.37 0.50
CA THR A 408 -13.01 -1.38 -0.16
C THR A 408 -12.40 -0.87 -1.45
N SER A 409 -11.09 -0.60 -1.46
CA SER A 409 -10.36 -0.22 -2.67
C SER A 409 -10.44 -1.33 -3.73
N ASN A 410 -10.13 -2.58 -3.36
CA ASN A 410 -10.24 -3.74 -4.26
C ASN A 410 -11.65 -3.90 -4.83
N ALA A 411 -12.68 -3.58 -4.03
CA ALA A 411 -14.06 -3.62 -4.49
C ALA A 411 -14.44 -2.47 -5.44
N GLN A 412 -13.88 -1.28 -5.22
CA GLN A 412 -14.17 -0.08 -6.02
C GLN A 412 -13.38 -0.06 -7.34
N ILE A 413 -12.13 -0.50 -7.31
CA ILE A 413 -11.24 -0.52 -8.48
C ILE A 413 -11.48 -1.77 -9.33
N LEU A 414 -11.47 -2.95 -8.72
CA LEU A 414 -11.48 -4.23 -9.44
C LEU A 414 -12.85 -4.94 -9.43
N GLY A 415 -13.81 -4.45 -8.65
CA GLY A 415 -15.08 -5.15 -8.44
C GLY A 415 -14.99 -6.40 -7.57
N VAL A 416 -13.82 -6.71 -6.99
CA VAL A 416 -13.54 -7.96 -6.26
C VAL A 416 -14.03 -7.88 -4.83
N ARG A 417 -14.88 -8.85 -4.41
CA ARG A 417 -15.55 -8.84 -3.10
C ARG A 417 -15.75 -10.25 -2.57
N GLY A 418 -15.85 -10.38 -1.24
CA GLY A 418 -16.25 -11.61 -0.58
C GLY A 418 -15.41 -12.83 -0.99
N ALA A 419 -16.03 -13.88 -1.49
CA ALA A 419 -15.35 -15.13 -1.87
C ALA A 419 -14.40 -15.01 -3.07
N ASP A 420 -14.56 -13.97 -3.90
CA ASP A 420 -13.66 -13.72 -5.03
C ASP A 420 -12.32 -13.16 -4.54
N HIS A 421 -12.29 -12.49 -3.38
CA HIS A 421 -11.07 -11.98 -2.80
C HIS A 421 -10.24 -13.11 -2.16
N PRO A 422 -8.90 -13.19 -2.38
CA PRO A 422 -8.05 -14.27 -1.89
C PRO A 422 -7.70 -14.20 -0.39
N PHE A 423 -8.34 -13.35 0.39
CA PHE A 423 -8.09 -13.13 1.82
C PHE A 423 -8.03 -14.45 2.62
N GLU A 424 -9.05 -15.31 2.48
CA GLU A 424 -9.06 -16.59 3.18
C GLU A 424 -8.03 -17.58 2.62
N THR A 425 -7.69 -17.47 1.33
CA THR A 425 -6.61 -18.26 0.72
C THR A 425 -5.26 -17.93 1.36
N TYR A 426 -4.94 -16.65 1.56
CA TYR A 426 -3.74 -16.24 2.27
C TYR A 426 -3.70 -16.80 3.69
N ARG A 427 -4.77 -16.60 4.46
CA ARG A 427 -4.87 -17.09 5.83
C ARG A 427 -4.75 -18.62 5.92
N ALA A 428 -5.42 -19.35 5.03
CA ALA A 428 -5.36 -20.80 4.98
C ALA A 428 -3.94 -21.35 4.68
N HIS A 429 -3.10 -20.56 4.00
CA HIS A 429 -1.71 -20.91 3.70
C HIS A 429 -0.72 -20.36 4.73
N GLY A 430 -1.18 -19.72 5.82
CA GLY A 430 -0.32 -19.15 6.85
C GLY A 430 0.43 -17.90 6.40
N VAL A 431 -0.04 -17.24 5.35
CA VAL A 431 0.49 -15.94 4.92
C VAL A 431 -0.03 -14.87 5.87
N PRO A 432 0.84 -14.01 6.41
CA PRO A 432 0.41 -12.89 7.25
C PRO A 432 -0.49 -11.92 6.46
N VAL A 433 -1.53 -11.42 7.11
CA VAL A 433 -2.44 -10.43 6.51
C VAL A 433 -2.56 -9.23 7.43
N VAL A 434 -2.50 -8.04 6.83
CA VAL A 434 -2.73 -6.75 7.47
C VAL A 434 -3.88 -6.05 6.76
N LEU A 435 -4.84 -5.51 7.50
CA LEU A 435 -5.88 -4.67 6.93
C LEU A 435 -5.37 -3.24 6.77
N ALA A 436 -5.73 -2.60 5.68
CA ALA A 436 -5.29 -1.25 5.31
C ALA A 436 -6.41 -0.49 4.61
N THR A 437 -6.26 0.82 4.44
CA THR A 437 -7.31 1.68 3.89
C THR A 437 -7.04 2.14 2.46
N ASP A 438 -5.80 2.09 1.99
CA ASP A 438 -5.35 2.62 0.70
C ASP A 438 -5.59 4.14 0.58
N ASP A 439 -6.68 4.56 -0.04
CA ASP A 439 -7.09 5.95 -0.20
C ASP A 439 -8.43 6.25 0.49
N PRO A 440 -8.46 6.31 1.83
CA PRO A 440 -9.71 6.38 2.59
C PRO A 440 -10.52 7.65 2.31
N GLY A 441 -9.89 8.74 1.90
CA GLY A 441 -10.58 9.96 1.48
C GLY A 441 -11.34 9.79 0.17
N ILE A 442 -10.74 9.11 -0.81
CA ILE A 442 -11.39 8.78 -2.09
C ILE A 442 -12.46 7.71 -1.86
N SER A 443 -12.11 6.62 -1.18
CA SER A 443 -13.01 5.50 -0.87
C SER A 443 -14.13 5.86 0.09
N ARG A 444 -13.98 6.94 0.86
CA ARG A 444 -14.91 7.45 1.88
C ARG A 444 -15.16 6.45 3.01
N ILE A 445 -14.07 5.88 3.50
CA ILE A 445 -14.06 4.91 4.61
C ILE A 445 -12.99 5.25 5.65
N ASP A 446 -12.94 4.45 6.69
CA ASP A 446 -11.85 4.40 7.65
C ASP A 446 -11.43 2.95 7.93
N ILE A 447 -10.38 2.75 8.72
CA ILE A 447 -9.91 1.40 9.05
C ILE A 447 -10.93 0.59 9.86
N SER A 448 -11.80 1.23 10.64
CA SER A 448 -12.88 0.53 11.36
C SER A 448 -13.90 -0.06 10.40
N HIS A 449 -14.11 0.57 9.25
CA HIS A 449 -14.91 0.02 8.17
C HIS A 449 -14.31 -1.29 7.63
N GLU A 450 -13.00 -1.32 7.36
CA GLU A 450 -12.29 -2.51 6.86
C GLU A 450 -12.36 -3.68 7.85
N TYR A 451 -12.13 -3.44 9.15
CA TYR A 451 -12.29 -4.46 10.20
C TYR A 451 -13.74 -4.96 10.31
N ARG A 452 -14.72 -4.07 10.22
CA ARG A 452 -16.15 -4.43 10.22
C ARG A 452 -16.51 -5.24 8.97
N TYR A 453 -15.99 -4.85 7.81
CA TYR A 453 -16.17 -5.58 6.56
C TYR A 453 -15.62 -7.02 6.68
N ALA A 454 -14.39 -7.17 7.17
CA ALA A 454 -13.76 -8.47 7.39
C ALA A 454 -14.57 -9.35 8.35
N ALA A 455 -14.99 -8.79 9.50
CA ALA A 455 -15.79 -9.50 10.48
C ALA A 455 -17.13 -9.97 9.94
N ARG A 456 -17.80 -9.14 9.13
CA ARG A 456 -19.12 -9.44 8.58
C ARG A 456 -19.04 -10.40 7.39
N THR A 457 -18.10 -10.18 6.48
CA THR A 457 -17.99 -10.92 5.21
C THR A 457 -17.42 -12.31 5.43
N TYR A 458 -16.42 -12.44 6.29
CA TYR A 458 -15.70 -13.70 6.54
C TYR A 458 -16.03 -14.32 7.89
N GLY A 459 -16.97 -13.76 8.63
CA GLY A 459 -17.42 -14.32 9.91
C GLY A 459 -16.37 -14.30 11.01
N LEU A 460 -15.38 -13.39 10.95
CA LEU A 460 -14.26 -13.37 11.89
C LEU A 460 -14.72 -13.13 13.33
N SER A 461 -14.14 -13.89 14.24
CA SER A 461 -14.24 -13.73 15.68
C SER A 461 -13.37 -12.57 16.18
N TYR A 462 -13.65 -12.07 17.38
CA TYR A 462 -12.80 -11.04 18.01
C TYR A 462 -11.33 -11.48 18.16
N PRO A 463 -11.00 -12.72 18.58
CA PRO A 463 -9.61 -13.19 18.60
C PRO A 463 -8.90 -13.10 17.26
N GLU A 464 -9.58 -13.40 16.15
CA GLU A 464 -9.00 -13.29 14.80
C GLU A 464 -8.78 -11.84 14.37
N LEU A 465 -9.74 -10.96 14.69
CA LEU A 465 -9.59 -9.51 14.46
C LEU A 465 -8.45 -8.91 15.28
N LYS A 466 -8.28 -9.37 16.53
CA LYS A 466 -7.15 -8.99 17.39
C LYS A 466 -5.83 -9.42 16.79
N ASP A 467 -5.75 -10.62 16.21
CA ASP A 467 -4.54 -11.12 15.59
C ASP A 467 -4.21 -10.36 14.28
N LEU A 468 -5.20 -9.95 13.49
CA LEU A 468 -5.00 -9.02 12.35
C LEU A 468 -4.46 -7.65 12.82
N ALA A 469 -4.97 -7.14 13.93
CA ALA A 469 -4.48 -5.89 14.48
C ALA A 469 -3.06 -6.00 15.05
N ARG A 470 -2.67 -7.14 15.63
CA ARG A 470 -1.29 -7.44 16.04
C ARG A 470 -0.36 -7.50 14.83
N ALA A 471 -0.81 -8.13 13.74
CA ALA A 471 -0.05 -8.25 12.51
C ALA A 471 0.35 -6.87 11.95
N SER A 472 -0.49 -5.84 12.10
CA SER A 472 -0.18 -4.51 11.59
C SER A 472 1.04 -3.84 12.26
N LEU A 473 1.38 -4.19 13.49
CA LEU A 473 2.62 -3.74 14.14
C LEU A 473 3.77 -4.72 13.92
N GLU A 474 3.51 -6.04 13.93
CA GLU A 474 4.54 -7.05 13.69
C GLU A 474 5.20 -6.89 12.33
N TYR A 475 4.39 -6.70 11.29
CA TYR A 475 4.88 -6.56 9.92
C TYR A 475 5.15 -5.10 9.49
N ALA A 476 5.06 -4.14 10.43
CA ALA A 476 5.51 -2.77 10.22
C ALA A 476 7.04 -2.68 10.09
N PHE A 477 7.53 -1.72 9.32
CA PHE A 477 8.97 -1.43 9.19
C PHE A 477 9.51 -0.64 10.38
N LEU A 478 9.08 -1.05 11.57
CA LEU A 478 9.57 -0.52 12.84
C LEU A 478 10.91 -1.15 13.19
N PRO A 479 11.91 -0.36 13.64
CA PRO A 479 13.17 -0.90 14.08
C PRO A 479 13.05 -1.60 15.43
N GLY A 480 13.95 -2.55 15.65
CA GLY A 480 14.09 -3.26 16.93
C GLY A 480 13.50 -4.66 16.92
N GLU A 481 13.62 -5.33 18.08
CA GLU A 481 13.13 -6.69 18.27
C GLU A 481 11.62 -6.69 18.51
N SER A 482 10.95 -7.75 18.03
CA SER A 482 9.53 -7.98 18.30
C SER A 482 9.29 -8.44 19.75
N LEU A 483 8.11 -8.12 20.26
CA LEU A 483 7.57 -8.70 21.50
C LEU A 483 7.22 -10.19 21.31
N TRP A 484 6.97 -10.61 20.07
CA TRP A 484 6.49 -11.94 19.73
C TRP A 484 7.65 -12.89 19.40
N ARG A 485 7.43 -14.17 19.68
CA ARG A 485 8.41 -15.22 19.47
C ARG A 485 8.13 -15.95 18.16
N GLY A 486 9.18 -16.16 17.34
CA GLY A 486 9.10 -16.94 16.11
C GLY A 486 8.18 -16.29 15.08
N ASN A 487 7.49 -17.11 14.30
CA ASN A 487 6.47 -16.66 13.35
C ASN A 487 5.10 -16.61 14.05
N PRO A 488 4.60 -15.42 14.47
CA PRO A 488 3.37 -15.34 15.25
C PRO A 488 2.12 -15.68 14.43
N THR A 489 2.15 -15.53 13.11
CA THR A 489 1.04 -15.91 12.23
C THR A 489 0.86 -17.44 12.21
N ALA A 490 1.96 -18.20 12.16
CA ALA A 490 1.92 -19.65 12.16
C ALA A 490 1.82 -20.27 13.57
N GLU A 491 2.51 -19.68 14.57
CA GLU A 491 2.66 -20.23 15.91
C GLU A 491 1.71 -19.61 16.95
N GLY A 492 1.01 -18.54 16.59
CA GLY A 492 0.22 -17.69 17.49
C GLY A 492 1.08 -16.67 18.24
N TYR A 493 0.46 -15.55 18.63
CA TYR A 493 1.11 -14.42 19.30
C TYR A 493 1.51 -14.79 20.73
N ARG A 494 2.73 -15.27 20.91
CA ARG A 494 3.33 -15.64 22.19
C ARG A 494 4.50 -14.73 22.49
N THR A 495 4.51 -14.10 23.66
CA THR A 495 5.60 -13.23 24.05
C THR A 495 6.94 -13.99 24.13
N VAL A 496 8.02 -13.27 23.79
CA VAL A 496 9.39 -13.77 23.98
C VAL A 496 9.66 -14.19 25.43
N PRO A 497 10.62 -15.09 25.68
CA PRO A 497 10.92 -15.60 27.04
C PRO A 497 11.15 -14.49 28.07
N ALA A 498 11.76 -13.38 27.68
CA ALA A 498 12.04 -12.24 28.57
C ALA A 498 10.76 -11.61 29.18
N CYS A 499 9.63 -11.66 28.45
CA CYS A 499 8.34 -11.08 28.85
C CYS A 499 7.30 -12.15 29.27
N ARG A 500 7.70 -13.41 29.40
CA ARG A 500 6.77 -14.49 29.80
C ARG A 500 6.20 -14.23 31.19
N GLY A 501 4.86 -14.23 31.28
CA GLY A 501 4.13 -14.03 32.54
C GLY A 501 3.96 -12.56 32.95
N GLU A 502 4.53 -11.63 32.19
CA GLU A 502 4.24 -10.21 32.36
C GLU A 502 2.83 -9.88 31.82
N ARG A 503 2.21 -8.86 32.38
CA ARG A 503 0.87 -8.42 31.98
C ARG A 503 0.95 -7.01 31.39
N PRO A 504 0.55 -6.80 30.14
CA PRO A 504 0.41 -5.45 29.57
C PRO A 504 -0.57 -4.59 30.39
N GLY A 505 -0.28 -3.29 30.43
CA GLY A 505 -1.09 -2.32 31.20
C GLY A 505 -0.73 -2.19 32.68
N VAL A 506 0.24 -2.98 33.18
CA VAL A 506 0.79 -2.83 34.54
C VAL A 506 2.32 -2.71 34.49
N PRO A 507 2.98 -2.19 35.53
CA PRO A 507 4.44 -2.06 35.55
C PRO A 507 5.15 -3.40 35.31
N ILE A 508 6.10 -3.41 34.39
CA ILE A 508 6.89 -4.59 34.02
C ILE A 508 7.83 -4.95 35.17
N ARG A 509 7.75 -6.19 35.68
CA ARG A 509 8.56 -6.70 36.81
C ARG A 509 9.92 -7.20 36.34
N SER A 510 9.95 -7.97 35.24
CA SER A 510 11.19 -8.52 34.66
C SER A 510 12.08 -7.41 34.11
N ALA A 511 13.31 -7.32 34.62
CA ALA A 511 14.31 -6.38 34.09
C ALA A 511 14.67 -6.68 32.62
N ALA A 512 14.59 -7.95 32.19
CA ALA A 512 14.86 -8.36 30.81
C ALA A 512 13.73 -7.88 29.87
N CYS A 513 12.46 -8.08 30.28
CA CYS A 513 11.33 -7.57 29.51
C CYS A 513 11.34 -6.04 29.42
N ARG A 514 11.65 -5.35 30.52
CA ARG A 514 11.73 -3.89 30.52
C ARG A 514 12.80 -3.39 29.54
N ARG A 515 13.99 -3.99 29.55
CA ARG A 515 15.04 -3.62 28.58
C ARG A 515 14.62 -3.84 27.13
N LEU A 516 13.92 -4.94 26.84
CA LEU A 516 13.39 -5.19 25.50
C LEU A 516 12.39 -4.11 25.10
N VAL A 517 11.36 -3.90 25.92
CA VAL A 517 10.27 -2.96 25.61
C VAL A 517 10.80 -1.52 25.53
N GLU A 518 11.70 -1.09 26.40
CA GLU A 518 12.28 0.26 26.38
C GLU A 518 13.34 0.44 25.28
N GLY A 519 14.01 -0.63 24.86
CA GLY A 519 15.09 -0.61 23.87
C GLY A 519 14.64 -0.86 22.42
N SER A 520 13.39 -1.30 22.20
CA SER A 520 12.85 -1.61 20.87
C SER A 520 11.60 -0.79 20.60
N PRO A 521 11.61 0.13 19.64
CA PRO A 521 10.41 0.84 19.19
C PRO A 521 9.26 -0.10 18.80
N LYS A 522 9.56 -1.21 18.12
CA LYS A 522 8.57 -2.24 17.76
C LYS A 522 7.93 -2.84 19.02
N ALA A 523 8.73 -3.41 19.91
CA ALA A 523 8.22 -4.02 21.16
C ALA A 523 7.48 -3.00 22.06
N THR A 524 7.88 -1.71 22.05
CA THR A 524 7.19 -0.65 22.78
C THR A 524 5.74 -0.48 22.27
N LEU A 525 5.55 -0.41 20.97
CA LEU A 525 4.21 -0.22 20.37
C LEU A 525 3.36 -1.48 20.54
N GLU A 526 3.92 -2.66 20.34
CA GLU A 526 3.24 -3.94 20.57
C GLU A 526 2.81 -4.11 22.03
N TRP A 527 3.67 -3.74 22.98
CA TRP A 527 3.33 -3.76 24.40
C TRP A 527 2.18 -2.80 24.74
N ARG A 528 2.20 -1.60 24.18
CA ARG A 528 1.12 -0.61 24.33
C ARG A 528 -0.19 -1.10 23.72
N GLN A 529 -0.12 -1.75 22.56
CA GLN A 529 -1.30 -2.34 21.91
C GLN A 529 -1.91 -3.44 22.76
N GLU A 530 -1.10 -4.32 23.36
CA GLU A 530 -1.60 -5.36 24.28
C GLU A 530 -2.25 -4.74 25.55
N ALA A 531 -1.71 -3.64 26.05
CA ALA A 531 -2.32 -2.90 27.14
C ALA A 531 -3.67 -2.30 26.76
N ALA A 532 -3.76 -1.76 25.53
CA ALA A 532 -5.02 -1.24 24.99
C ALA A 532 -6.07 -2.35 24.78
N PHE A 533 -5.66 -3.54 24.30
CA PHE A 533 -6.55 -4.70 24.23
C PHE A 533 -7.07 -5.12 25.62
N ALA A 534 -6.21 -5.17 26.64
CA ALA A 534 -6.62 -5.52 27.99
C ALA A 534 -7.67 -4.53 28.54
N ALA A 535 -7.52 -3.23 28.25
CA ALA A 535 -8.50 -2.20 28.62
C ALA A 535 -9.82 -2.36 27.82
N PHE A 536 -9.72 -2.58 26.52
CA PHE A 536 -10.87 -2.82 25.64
C PHE A 536 -11.68 -4.05 26.05
N GLU A 537 -11.03 -5.17 26.33
CA GLU A 537 -11.65 -6.40 26.80
C GLU A 537 -12.33 -6.23 28.16
N THR A 538 -11.77 -5.39 29.04
CA THR A 538 -12.38 -5.06 30.32
C THR A 538 -13.65 -4.24 30.14
N ALA A 539 -13.65 -3.28 29.22
CA ALA A 539 -14.82 -2.47 28.91
C ALA A 539 -15.99 -3.28 28.32
N HIS A 540 -15.66 -4.37 27.58
CA HIS A 540 -16.65 -5.24 26.93
C HIS A 540 -16.90 -6.57 27.70
N ALA A 541 -16.48 -6.65 28.96
CA ALA A 541 -16.65 -7.87 29.78
C ALA A 541 -18.09 -8.13 30.23
N THR A 542 -18.96 -7.11 30.18
CA THR A 542 -20.35 -7.21 30.66
C THR A 542 -21.28 -7.65 29.54
N PRO A 543 -22.16 -8.66 29.76
CA PRO A 543 -23.15 -9.03 28.77
C PRO A 543 -24.04 -7.86 28.37
N VAL A 544 -24.34 -7.72 27.08
CA VAL A 544 -25.33 -6.75 26.57
C VAL A 544 -26.72 -7.16 27.11
N ARG A 545 -27.32 -6.33 27.94
CA ARG A 545 -28.73 -6.49 28.37
C ARG A 545 -29.71 -6.09 27.26
#